data_114f9be772ffe67c6a8c6b852343644e
#
_entry.id   114f9be772ffe67c6a8c6b852343644e
#
_cell.length_a   1.000
_cell.length_b   1.000
_cell.length_c   1.000
_cell.angle_alpha   90.00
_cell.angle_beta   90.00
_cell.angle_gamma   90.00
#
_symmetry.space_group_name_H-M   'P 1'
#
loop_
_entity.id
_entity.type
_entity.pdbx_description
1 polymer ?
#
loop_
_entity_poly.entity_id
_entity_poly.type
_entity_poly.pdbx_seq_one_letter_code
_entity_poly.pdbx_strand_id
1 'polypeptide(L)'
;VGSWDIGISDRLNQRESVTNKKIYIIGIDDKTLEQYGPVNTWSREIPAKLVSLLNGADDARPAVIGFDVIYSEKADREADDLFAAVCGEAGNVVAAMSFSFKEQPEQGADGRIVYNPYHVDYVIEPYDSLKNGVARGFANTFVDADGYVRQAMAYLDYEGVREYSLSSQVYRIYQESRGEEAVFPSVHGRNNRFYFTYSGRPGGYSIVSMADVLDGTVNPPIFQD
;
A
#
# COMPACT_ATOMS: atom_id res chain seq x y z
N VAL A 1 -21.51 21.00 3.58
CA VAL A 1 -20.40 21.09 4.54
C VAL A 1 -19.70 22.40 4.23
N GLY A 2 -19.76 23.39 5.16
CA GLY A 2 -19.25 24.73 4.91
C GLY A 2 -17.73 24.80 5.03
N SER A 3 -17.10 25.81 4.38
CA SER A 3 -15.65 26.04 4.40
C SER A 3 -15.07 26.21 5.82
N TRP A 4 -15.90 26.50 6.82
CA TRP A 4 -15.53 26.61 8.23
C TRP A 4 -15.24 25.26 8.89
N ASP A 5 -15.97 24.20 8.53
CA ASP A 5 -15.75 22.85 9.06
C ASP A 5 -14.43 22.26 8.58
N ILE A 6 -14.01 22.62 7.37
CA ILE A 6 -12.75 22.19 6.77
C ILE A 6 -11.55 22.80 7.52
N GLY A 7 -11.59 24.10 7.83
CA GLY A 7 -10.51 24.80 8.53
C GLY A 7 -10.31 24.33 9.99
N ILE A 8 -11.37 23.90 10.66
CA ILE A 8 -11.30 23.33 12.02
C ILE A 8 -10.74 21.90 11.95
N SER A 9 -11.20 21.11 10.98
CA SER A 9 -10.69 19.75 10.74
C SER A 9 -9.20 19.76 10.43
N ASP A 10 -8.71 20.69 9.60
CA ASP A 10 -7.29 20.81 9.26
C ASP A 10 -6.43 21.13 10.48
N ARG A 11 -6.86 22.04 11.37
CA ARG A 11 -6.14 22.36 12.62
C ARG A 11 -6.10 21.19 13.60
N LEU A 12 -7.14 20.36 13.64
CA LEU A 12 -7.18 19.17 14.49
C LEU A 12 -6.31 18.03 13.92
N ASN A 13 -6.19 17.94 12.60
CA ASN A 13 -5.44 16.89 11.92
C ASN A 13 -3.96 17.23 11.71
N GLN A 14 -3.54 18.49 11.92
CA GLN A 14 -2.15 18.95 11.80
C GLN A 14 -1.40 19.00 13.12
N ARG A 15 -1.75 18.16 14.09
CA ARG A 15 -0.94 18.04 15.30
C ARG A 15 0.43 17.52 14.95
N GLU A 16 1.49 18.15 15.49
CA GLU A 16 2.84 17.60 15.39
C GLU A 16 2.84 16.21 16.02
N SER A 17 2.97 15.19 15.18
CA SER A 17 3.16 13.82 15.60
C SER A 17 4.57 13.37 15.18
N VAL A 18 5.13 12.47 15.94
CA VAL A 18 6.44 11.88 15.63
C VAL A 18 6.21 10.80 14.58
N THR A 19 6.91 10.90 13.44
CA THR A 19 6.91 9.84 12.42
C THR A 19 7.45 8.55 13.03
N ASN A 20 6.84 7.43 12.65
CA ASN A 20 7.31 6.13 13.10
C ASN A 20 8.66 5.81 12.41
N LYS A 21 9.71 5.70 13.22
CA LYS A 21 11.08 5.43 12.71
C LYS A 21 11.26 4.01 12.15
N LYS A 22 10.31 3.12 12.39
CA LYS A 22 10.30 1.75 11.85
C LYS A 22 9.76 1.66 10.42
N ILE A 23 9.30 2.79 9.85
CA ILE A 23 8.81 2.86 8.48
C ILE A 23 9.84 3.58 7.63
N TYR A 24 10.34 2.88 6.63
CA TYR A 24 11.24 3.41 5.60
C TYR A 24 10.52 3.40 4.26
N ILE A 25 10.76 4.44 3.48
CA ILE A 25 10.26 4.53 2.11
C ILE A 25 11.44 4.31 1.17
N ILE A 26 11.39 3.26 0.36
CA ILE A 26 12.32 3.06 -0.74
C ILE A 26 11.68 3.70 -1.97
N GLY A 27 12.22 4.87 -2.35
CA GLY A 27 11.67 5.69 -3.42
C GLY A 27 12.18 5.28 -4.79
N ILE A 28 11.29 5.18 -5.77
CA ILE A 28 11.63 5.19 -7.18
C ILE A 28 11.77 6.66 -7.57
N ASP A 29 12.95 7.21 -7.33
CA ASP A 29 13.29 8.61 -7.51
C ASP A 29 13.96 8.87 -8.87
N ASP A 30 14.30 10.14 -9.15
CA ASP A 30 14.95 10.54 -10.39
C ASP A 30 16.25 9.77 -10.61
N LYS A 31 17.06 9.53 -9.56
CA LYS A 31 18.28 8.73 -9.65
C LYS A 31 18.00 7.31 -10.11
N THR A 32 16.96 6.70 -9.56
CA THR A 32 16.54 5.34 -9.95
C THR A 32 16.08 5.31 -11.41
N LEU A 33 15.31 6.33 -11.83
CA LEU A 33 14.82 6.42 -13.21
C LEU A 33 15.95 6.73 -14.22
N GLU A 34 16.95 7.53 -13.83
CA GLU A 34 18.14 7.77 -14.67
C GLU A 34 18.96 6.49 -14.88
N GLN A 35 19.07 5.65 -13.86
CA GLN A 35 19.90 4.45 -13.90
C GLN A 35 19.19 3.25 -14.55
N TYR A 36 17.92 3.04 -14.28
CA TYR A 36 17.15 1.87 -14.70
C TYR A 36 16.11 2.16 -15.78
N GLY A 37 15.92 3.43 -16.15
CA GLY A 37 14.90 3.86 -17.11
C GLY A 37 13.49 3.95 -16.52
N PRO A 38 12.48 4.22 -17.36
CA PRO A 38 11.08 4.32 -16.94
C PRO A 38 10.55 3.01 -16.35
N VAL A 39 9.78 3.07 -15.26
CA VAL A 39 9.28 1.90 -14.50
C VAL A 39 8.55 0.88 -15.37
N ASN A 40 7.79 1.36 -16.36
CA ASN A 40 7.03 0.48 -17.28
C ASN A 40 7.91 -0.33 -18.24
N THR A 41 9.21 -0.04 -18.30
CA THR A 41 10.18 -0.78 -19.13
C THR A 41 11.03 -1.77 -18.31
N TRP A 42 10.84 -1.81 -17.00
CA TRP A 42 11.69 -2.63 -16.12
C TRP A 42 11.40 -4.12 -16.27
N SER A 43 12.48 -4.90 -16.34
CA SER A 43 12.40 -6.34 -16.04
C SER A 43 11.98 -6.56 -14.59
N ARG A 44 11.20 -7.60 -14.33
CA ARG A 44 10.84 -8.03 -12.97
C ARG A 44 12.02 -8.53 -12.15
N GLU A 45 13.18 -8.74 -12.78
CA GLU A 45 14.44 -9.01 -12.08
C GLU A 45 14.85 -7.86 -11.15
N ILE A 46 14.53 -6.60 -11.51
CA ILE A 46 14.87 -5.42 -10.69
C ILE A 46 14.14 -5.48 -9.33
N PRO A 47 12.80 -5.57 -9.26
CA PRO A 47 12.12 -5.71 -7.98
C PRO A 47 12.42 -7.04 -7.29
N ALA A 48 12.69 -8.13 -8.02
CA ALA A 48 13.15 -9.40 -7.43
C ALA A 48 14.49 -9.22 -6.69
N LYS A 49 15.46 -8.55 -7.32
CA LYS A 49 16.74 -8.22 -6.69
C LYS A 49 16.55 -7.38 -5.43
N LEU A 50 15.66 -6.38 -5.46
CA LEU A 50 15.35 -5.54 -4.29
C LEU A 50 14.85 -6.41 -3.12
N VAL A 51 13.86 -7.28 -3.35
CA VAL A 51 13.32 -8.18 -2.32
C VAL A 51 14.42 -9.09 -1.76
N SER A 52 15.26 -9.66 -2.63
CA SER A 52 16.37 -10.53 -2.23
C SER A 52 17.40 -9.78 -1.36
N LEU A 53 17.76 -8.55 -1.73
CA LEU A 53 18.69 -7.73 -0.96
C LEU A 53 18.13 -7.35 0.42
N LEU A 54 16.85 -6.97 0.49
CA LEU A 54 16.20 -6.61 1.75
C LEU A 54 16.02 -7.81 2.71
N ASN A 55 15.94 -9.02 2.19
CA ASN A 55 15.82 -10.25 2.97
C ASN A 55 17.15 -11.03 3.12
N GLY A 56 18.24 -10.49 2.58
CA GLY A 56 19.52 -11.21 2.50
C GLY A 56 20.30 -11.34 3.82
N ALA A 57 19.90 -10.62 4.87
CA ALA A 57 20.49 -10.70 6.19
C ALA A 57 19.43 -11.02 7.23
N ASP A 58 19.52 -12.15 7.90
CA ASP A 58 18.50 -12.66 8.85
C ASP A 58 18.26 -11.67 10.00
N ASP A 59 19.30 -11.00 10.47
CA ASP A 59 19.26 -10.03 11.57
C ASP A 59 18.79 -8.63 11.16
N ALA A 60 18.68 -8.37 9.84
CA ALA A 60 18.25 -7.09 9.27
C ALA A 60 16.99 -7.19 8.39
N ARG A 61 16.34 -8.34 8.41
CA ARG A 61 15.17 -8.61 7.58
C ARG A 61 13.98 -7.74 7.98
N PRO A 62 13.34 -7.00 7.04
CA PRO A 62 12.13 -6.26 7.35
C PRO A 62 10.98 -7.19 7.72
N ALA A 63 10.16 -6.80 8.69
CA ALA A 63 8.96 -7.55 9.07
C ALA A 63 7.97 -7.67 7.90
N VAL A 64 7.88 -6.63 7.06
CA VAL A 64 7.01 -6.61 5.88
C VAL A 64 7.54 -5.62 4.84
N ILE A 65 7.37 -5.97 3.57
CA ILE A 65 7.67 -5.14 2.39
C ILE A 65 6.36 -4.89 1.66
N GLY A 66 5.92 -3.62 1.58
CA GLY A 66 4.76 -3.22 0.79
C GLY A 66 5.18 -2.60 -0.53
N PHE A 67 4.75 -3.15 -1.66
CA PHE A 67 4.91 -2.54 -2.98
C PHE A 67 3.70 -1.69 -3.31
N ASP A 68 3.87 -0.37 -3.38
CA ASP A 68 2.86 0.57 -3.90
C ASP A 68 3.03 0.74 -5.43
N VAL A 69 3.21 -0.39 -6.10
CA VAL A 69 3.28 -0.53 -7.56
C VAL A 69 2.41 -1.70 -7.96
N ILE A 70 1.49 -1.48 -8.90
CA ILE A 70 0.59 -2.53 -9.39
C ILE A 70 1.25 -3.24 -10.57
N TYR A 71 1.67 -4.47 -10.36
CA TYR A 71 2.24 -5.33 -11.39
C TYR A 71 1.14 -6.17 -12.06
N SER A 72 0.22 -5.50 -12.79
CA SER A 72 -0.95 -6.16 -13.41
C SER A 72 -0.64 -6.88 -14.70
N GLU A 73 0.33 -6.40 -15.47
CA GLU A 73 0.64 -6.94 -16.79
C GLU A 73 1.81 -7.93 -16.70
N LYS A 74 1.67 -9.02 -17.43
CA LYS A 74 2.79 -9.95 -17.70
C LYS A 74 3.77 -9.27 -18.64
N ALA A 75 5.07 -9.37 -18.33
CA ALA A 75 6.13 -8.83 -19.16
C ALA A 75 6.93 -9.99 -19.80
N ASP A 76 7.99 -10.43 -19.15
CA ASP A 76 8.77 -11.57 -19.53
C ASP A 76 8.47 -12.74 -18.58
N ARG A 77 8.17 -13.91 -19.10
CA ARG A 77 7.72 -15.05 -18.30
C ARG A 77 8.76 -15.46 -17.25
N GLU A 78 10.03 -15.51 -17.63
CA GLU A 78 11.07 -15.98 -16.72
C GLU A 78 11.29 -14.97 -15.59
N ALA A 79 11.31 -13.69 -15.92
CA ALA A 79 11.42 -12.61 -14.95
C ALA A 79 10.18 -12.50 -14.05
N ASP A 80 8.98 -12.68 -14.60
CA ASP A 80 7.72 -12.70 -13.84
C ASP A 80 7.70 -13.85 -12.83
N ASP A 81 8.06 -15.07 -13.28
CA ASP A 81 8.11 -16.27 -12.44
C ASP A 81 9.22 -16.14 -11.37
N LEU A 82 10.38 -15.57 -11.72
CA LEU A 82 11.45 -15.27 -10.75
C LEU A 82 10.97 -14.32 -9.65
N PHE A 83 10.35 -13.21 -10.02
CA PHE A 83 9.87 -12.23 -9.03
C PHE A 83 8.80 -12.84 -8.12
N ALA A 84 7.86 -13.60 -8.68
CA ALA A 84 6.84 -14.30 -7.90
C ALA A 84 7.47 -15.33 -6.93
N ALA A 85 8.47 -16.11 -7.38
CA ALA A 85 9.17 -17.08 -6.53
C ALA A 85 9.92 -16.39 -5.39
N VAL A 86 10.70 -15.34 -5.68
CA VAL A 86 11.44 -14.57 -4.67
C VAL A 86 10.51 -13.97 -3.63
N CYS A 87 9.39 -13.39 -4.05
CA CYS A 87 8.40 -12.83 -3.13
C CYS A 87 7.72 -13.91 -2.28
N GLY A 88 7.41 -15.07 -2.88
CA GLY A 88 6.80 -16.21 -2.18
C GLY A 88 7.74 -16.81 -1.14
N GLU A 89 9.03 -17.01 -1.47
CA GLU A 89 10.06 -17.48 -0.54
C GLU A 89 10.30 -16.48 0.60
N ALA A 90 10.30 -15.20 0.30
CA ALA A 90 10.43 -14.15 1.31
C ALA A 90 9.26 -14.20 2.31
N GLY A 91 8.02 -14.44 1.88
CA GLY A 91 6.85 -14.59 2.74
C GLY A 91 6.40 -13.34 3.49
N ASN A 92 7.09 -12.21 3.29
CA ASN A 92 6.82 -10.92 3.95
C ASN A 92 6.46 -9.79 2.97
N VAL A 93 6.06 -10.15 1.75
CA VAL A 93 5.74 -9.18 0.69
C VAL A 93 4.24 -8.99 0.55
N VAL A 94 3.82 -7.73 0.39
CA VAL A 94 2.46 -7.32 0.05
C VAL A 94 2.48 -6.60 -1.29
N ALA A 95 1.74 -7.09 -2.27
CA ALA A 95 1.59 -6.46 -3.57
C ALA A 95 0.34 -5.57 -3.62
N ALA A 96 0.45 -4.42 -4.28
CA ALA A 96 -0.69 -3.54 -4.49
C ALA A 96 -1.66 -4.10 -5.53
N MET A 97 -2.94 -3.88 -5.28
CA MET A 97 -4.04 -4.01 -6.24
C MET A 97 -4.88 -2.73 -6.20
N SER A 98 -5.85 -2.59 -7.10
CA SER A 98 -6.76 -1.44 -7.10
C SER A 98 -8.16 -1.84 -7.50
N PHE A 99 -9.16 -1.25 -6.84
CA PHE A 99 -10.56 -1.32 -7.23
C PHE A 99 -10.93 -0.13 -8.10
N SER A 100 -11.58 -0.37 -9.22
CA SER A 100 -12.30 0.67 -9.95
C SER A 100 -13.72 0.74 -9.40
N PHE A 101 -14.15 1.94 -9.03
CA PHE A 101 -15.47 2.17 -8.48
C PHE A 101 -16.38 2.89 -9.49
N LYS A 102 -17.64 2.50 -9.48
CA LYS A 102 -18.69 3.13 -10.27
C LYS A 102 -19.91 3.38 -9.39
N GLU A 103 -20.43 4.59 -9.45
CA GLU A 103 -21.68 4.88 -8.76
C GLU A 103 -22.83 4.04 -9.30
N GLN A 104 -23.52 3.32 -8.42
CA GLN A 104 -24.69 2.53 -8.78
C GLN A 104 -25.86 2.78 -7.80
N PRO A 105 -27.11 2.77 -8.31
CA PRO A 105 -28.27 2.82 -7.46
C PRO A 105 -28.45 1.47 -6.73
N GLU A 106 -28.62 1.52 -5.43
CA GLU A 106 -28.93 0.37 -4.57
C GLU A 106 -30.24 0.59 -3.83
N GLN A 107 -31.01 -0.47 -3.62
CA GLN A 107 -32.21 -0.39 -2.80
C GLN A 107 -31.83 -0.54 -1.33
N GLY A 108 -32.03 0.53 -0.54
CA GLY A 108 -31.84 0.50 0.90
C GLY A 108 -32.84 -0.40 1.61
N ALA A 109 -32.59 -0.75 2.86
CA ALA A 109 -33.45 -1.59 3.68
C ALA A 109 -34.89 -0.98 3.89
N ASP A 110 -34.99 0.33 3.73
CA ASP A 110 -36.26 1.10 3.79
C ASP A 110 -36.99 1.20 2.43
N GLY A 111 -36.50 0.49 1.40
CA GLY A 111 -37.03 0.50 0.04
C GLY A 111 -36.65 1.73 -0.80
N ARG A 112 -35.90 2.68 -0.25
CA ARG A 112 -35.45 3.86 -0.99
C ARG A 112 -34.22 3.52 -1.86
N ILE A 113 -34.12 4.19 -2.99
CA ILE A 113 -32.93 4.11 -3.84
C ILE A 113 -31.87 5.03 -3.26
N VAL A 114 -30.70 4.46 -2.96
CA VAL A 114 -29.51 5.15 -2.49
C VAL A 114 -28.40 4.89 -3.49
N TYR A 115 -27.64 5.93 -3.86
CA TYR A 115 -26.50 5.74 -4.74
C TYR A 115 -25.28 5.33 -3.93
N ASN A 116 -24.68 4.19 -4.33
CA ASN A 116 -23.41 3.73 -3.78
C ASN A 116 -22.27 4.17 -4.69
N PRO A 117 -21.43 5.13 -4.28
CA PRO A 117 -20.31 5.60 -5.08
C PRO A 117 -19.13 4.61 -5.11
N TYR A 118 -19.19 3.56 -4.29
CA TYR A 118 -18.10 2.57 -4.14
C TYR A 118 -18.53 1.15 -4.58
N HIS A 119 -19.48 1.08 -5.51
CA HIS A 119 -19.74 -0.19 -6.17
C HIS A 119 -18.54 -0.57 -7.03
N VAL A 120 -18.00 -1.77 -6.82
CA VAL A 120 -16.82 -2.24 -7.58
C VAL A 120 -17.24 -2.56 -9.01
N ASP A 121 -16.64 -1.89 -9.97
CA ASP A 121 -16.83 -2.12 -11.40
C ASP A 121 -15.89 -3.20 -11.91
N TYR A 122 -14.60 -3.08 -11.58
CA TYR A 122 -13.57 -4.10 -11.85
C TYR A 122 -12.40 -3.97 -10.88
N VAL A 123 -11.55 -4.99 -10.86
CA VAL A 123 -10.35 -5.05 -10.03
C VAL A 123 -9.12 -5.13 -10.92
N ILE A 124 -8.10 -4.34 -10.60
CA ILE A 124 -6.76 -4.44 -11.19
C ILE A 124 -5.90 -5.18 -10.16
N GLU A 125 -5.55 -6.42 -10.47
CA GLU A 125 -4.76 -7.28 -9.60
C GLU A 125 -3.34 -7.49 -10.14
N PRO A 126 -2.38 -7.90 -9.31
CA PRO A 126 -1.11 -8.42 -9.78
C PRO A 126 -1.32 -9.62 -10.72
N TYR A 127 -0.39 -9.86 -11.65
CA TYR A 127 -0.45 -11.01 -12.55
C TYR A 127 -0.45 -12.35 -11.76
N ASP A 128 -0.99 -13.42 -12.37
CA ASP A 128 -1.40 -14.63 -11.66
C ASP A 128 -0.30 -15.29 -10.81
N SER A 129 0.93 -15.41 -11.31
CA SER A 129 2.01 -16.06 -10.54
C SER A 129 2.36 -15.24 -9.29
N LEU A 130 2.40 -13.90 -9.38
CA LEU A 130 2.66 -13.04 -8.23
C LEU A 130 1.48 -13.05 -7.24
N LYS A 131 0.26 -12.89 -7.74
CA LYS A 131 -0.96 -12.83 -6.95
C LYS A 131 -1.17 -14.10 -6.09
N ASN A 132 -0.77 -15.26 -6.60
CA ASN A 132 -0.92 -16.54 -5.89
C ASN A 132 0.17 -16.78 -4.85
N GLY A 133 1.29 -16.06 -4.91
CA GLY A 133 2.46 -16.23 -4.04
C GLY A 133 2.58 -15.21 -2.91
N VAL A 134 1.81 -14.13 -2.91
CA VAL A 134 1.97 -13.02 -1.95
C VAL A 134 0.64 -12.52 -1.40
N ALA A 135 0.69 -11.86 -0.26
CA ALA A 135 -0.45 -11.10 0.25
C ALA A 135 -0.74 -9.88 -0.66
N ARG A 136 -2.00 -9.46 -0.72
CA ARG A 136 -2.45 -8.34 -1.56
C ARG A 136 -3.14 -7.29 -0.71
N GLY A 137 -3.07 -6.03 -1.16
CA GLY A 137 -3.81 -4.95 -0.54
C GLY A 137 -4.15 -3.86 -1.56
N PHE A 138 -5.35 -3.30 -1.49
CA PHE A 138 -5.74 -2.25 -2.41
C PHE A 138 -5.13 -0.89 -2.04
N ALA A 139 -4.60 -0.18 -3.05
CA ALA A 139 -3.93 1.12 -2.91
C ALA A 139 -4.83 2.31 -3.29
N ASN A 140 -6.15 2.14 -3.22
CA ASN A 140 -7.09 3.21 -3.53
C ASN A 140 -7.01 4.38 -2.55
N THR A 141 -6.97 5.60 -3.10
CA THR A 141 -6.96 6.84 -2.34
C THR A 141 -8.28 7.57 -2.51
N PHE A 142 -8.86 8.05 -1.42
CA PHE A 142 -10.13 8.77 -1.40
C PHE A 142 -9.88 10.26 -1.17
N VAL A 143 -9.99 11.03 -2.24
CA VAL A 143 -9.75 12.49 -2.24
C VAL A 143 -11.07 13.20 -1.92
N ASP A 144 -11.03 14.11 -0.94
CA ASP A 144 -12.17 14.97 -0.63
C ASP A 144 -12.40 16.04 -1.72
N ALA A 145 -13.56 16.68 -1.71
CA ALA A 145 -13.94 17.67 -2.73
C ALA A 145 -12.99 18.87 -2.85
N ASP A 146 -12.18 19.13 -1.84
CA ASP A 146 -11.15 20.18 -1.80
C ASP A 146 -9.74 19.71 -2.21
N GLY A 147 -9.62 18.45 -2.67
CA GLY A 147 -8.37 17.87 -3.15
C GLY A 147 -7.47 17.24 -2.06
N TYR A 148 -7.92 17.22 -0.81
CA TYR A 148 -7.16 16.62 0.29
C TYR A 148 -7.60 15.19 0.59
N VAL A 149 -6.69 14.37 1.10
CA VAL A 149 -6.95 13.01 1.55
C VAL A 149 -7.04 13.01 3.07
N ARG A 150 -8.22 12.81 3.63
CA ARG A 150 -8.45 12.78 5.10
C ARG A 150 -9.03 11.45 5.57
N GLN A 151 -9.42 10.62 4.64
CA GLN A 151 -10.07 9.36 4.93
C GLN A 151 -9.34 8.21 4.26
N ALA A 152 -9.32 7.09 4.94
CA ALA A 152 -8.84 5.83 4.41
C ALA A 152 -9.91 4.76 4.60
N MET A 153 -9.85 3.72 3.78
CA MET A 153 -10.66 2.52 3.91
C MET A 153 -9.77 1.39 4.43
N ALA A 154 -10.12 0.81 5.56
CA ALA A 154 -9.31 -0.26 6.14
C ALA A 154 -9.48 -1.56 5.35
N TYR A 155 -10.69 -1.87 4.94
CA TYR A 155 -11.04 -3.06 4.17
C TYR A 155 -12.33 -2.83 3.36
N LEU A 156 -12.52 -3.67 2.36
CA LEU A 156 -13.72 -3.75 1.53
C LEU A 156 -14.16 -5.22 1.46
N ASP A 157 -15.43 -5.49 1.72
CA ASP A 157 -15.99 -6.82 1.50
C ASP A 157 -16.45 -6.91 0.02
N TYR A 158 -15.76 -7.76 -0.74
CA TYR A 158 -15.98 -7.95 -2.17
C TYR A 158 -16.10 -9.44 -2.50
N GLU A 159 -17.17 -9.84 -3.19
CA GLU A 159 -17.46 -11.23 -3.56
C GLU A 159 -17.40 -12.23 -2.39
N GLY A 160 -17.78 -11.77 -1.18
CA GLY A 160 -17.76 -12.59 0.04
C GLY A 160 -16.39 -12.71 0.70
N VAL A 161 -15.37 -12.02 0.18
CA VAL A 161 -14.03 -11.98 0.74
C VAL A 161 -13.75 -10.58 1.29
N ARG A 162 -13.07 -10.52 2.45
CA ARG A 162 -12.58 -9.26 2.99
C ARG A 162 -11.22 -8.94 2.42
N GLU A 163 -11.18 -7.92 1.57
CA GLU A 163 -9.96 -7.36 1.01
C GLU A 163 -9.51 -6.16 1.85
N TYR A 164 -8.25 -6.15 2.26
CA TYR A 164 -7.67 -5.07 3.06
C TYR A 164 -6.97 -4.03 2.17
N SER A 165 -6.94 -2.76 2.61
CA SER A 165 -6.07 -1.79 1.95
C SER A 165 -4.59 -2.20 2.07
N LEU A 166 -3.72 -1.68 1.19
CA LEU A 166 -2.29 -1.97 1.21
C LEU A 166 -1.69 -1.68 2.60
N SER A 167 -2.01 -0.52 3.17
CA SER A 167 -1.54 -0.14 4.51
C SER A 167 -2.10 -1.04 5.61
N SER A 168 -3.37 -1.45 5.51
CA SER A 168 -3.98 -2.37 6.46
C SER A 168 -3.40 -3.77 6.39
N GLN A 169 -3.10 -4.25 5.18
CA GLN A 169 -2.49 -5.57 4.99
C GLN A 169 -1.03 -5.58 5.48
N VAL A 170 -0.26 -4.53 5.20
CA VAL A 170 1.08 -4.34 5.75
C VAL A 170 1.05 -4.32 7.28
N TYR A 171 0.11 -3.58 7.88
CA TYR A 171 -0.06 -3.54 9.32
C TYR A 171 -0.44 -4.91 9.91
N ARG A 172 -1.33 -5.66 9.27
CA ARG A 172 -1.68 -7.02 9.70
C ARG A 172 -0.46 -7.93 9.76
N ILE A 173 0.31 -8.01 8.67
CA ILE A 173 1.50 -8.87 8.61
C ILE A 173 2.54 -8.42 9.64
N TYR A 174 2.71 -7.12 9.84
CA TYR A 174 3.59 -6.59 10.88
C TYR A 174 3.16 -7.06 12.29
N GLN A 175 1.88 -6.97 12.63
CA GLN A 175 1.37 -7.42 13.92
C GLN A 175 1.50 -8.95 14.06
N GLU A 176 1.14 -9.70 13.03
CA GLU A 176 1.29 -11.16 12.99
C GLU A 176 2.75 -11.60 13.21
N SER A 177 3.73 -10.89 12.62
CA SER A 177 5.15 -11.16 12.83
C SER A 177 5.61 -10.99 14.29
N ARG A 178 4.85 -10.21 15.08
CA ARG A 178 5.07 -9.98 16.51
C ARG A 178 4.24 -10.89 17.41
N GLY A 179 3.40 -11.75 16.84
CA GLY A 179 2.43 -12.55 17.57
C GLY A 179 1.27 -11.73 18.14
N GLU A 180 0.99 -10.56 17.55
CA GLU A 180 -0.05 -9.64 17.98
C GLU A 180 -1.21 -9.65 16.96
N GLU A 181 -2.43 -9.34 17.43
CA GLU A 181 -3.59 -9.19 16.56
C GLU A 181 -3.67 -7.75 16.02
N ALA A 182 -3.97 -7.60 14.74
CA ALA A 182 -4.17 -6.29 14.14
C ALA A 182 -5.52 -5.70 14.56
N VAL A 183 -5.49 -4.52 15.19
CA VAL A 183 -6.68 -3.77 15.59
C VAL A 183 -6.85 -2.57 14.68
N PHE A 184 -8.01 -2.52 14.01
CA PHE A 184 -8.34 -1.43 13.10
C PHE A 184 -9.18 -0.35 13.78
N PRO A 185 -9.08 0.92 13.33
CA PRO A 185 -9.95 1.97 13.80
C PRO A 185 -11.42 1.62 13.61
N SER A 186 -12.27 2.11 14.51
CA SER A 186 -13.72 2.01 14.34
C SER A 186 -14.12 2.70 13.05
N VAL A 187 -14.78 1.95 12.17
CA VAL A 187 -15.26 2.46 10.88
C VAL A 187 -16.67 3.01 11.03
N HIS A 188 -16.95 4.14 10.39
CA HIS A 188 -18.24 4.77 10.41
C HIS A 188 -18.86 4.75 9.01
N GLY A 189 -20.13 4.31 8.95
CA GLY A 189 -20.90 4.30 7.71
C GLY A 189 -20.72 3.02 6.87
N ARG A 190 -21.36 3.03 5.68
CA ARG A 190 -21.46 1.86 4.79
C ARG A 190 -20.15 1.39 4.17
N ASN A 191 -19.12 2.22 4.17
CA ASN A 191 -17.93 2.02 3.33
C ASN A 191 -16.65 1.78 4.12
N ASN A 192 -16.75 1.36 5.38
CA ASN A 192 -15.57 1.02 6.21
C ASN A 192 -14.46 2.07 6.18
N ARG A 193 -14.83 3.36 6.04
CA ARG A 193 -13.90 4.49 6.04
C ARG A 193 -13.72 5.05 7.43
N PHE A 194 -12.52 5.53 7.69
CA PHE A 194 -12.17 6.24 8.92
C PHE A 194 -11.35 7.49 8.60
N TYR A 195 -11.44 8.50 9.46
CA TYR A 195 -10.58 9.66 9.40
C TYR A 195 -9.23 9.35 10.05
N PHE A 196 -8.17 9.79 9.43
CA PHE A 196 -6.83 9.65 9.98
C PHE A 196 -6.16 11.02 10.13
N THR A 197 -5.17 11.08 11.03
CA THR A 197 -4.32 12.25 11.21
C THR A 197 -2.97 11.98 10.58
N TYR A 198 -2.45 12.95 9.82
CA TYR A 198 -1.11 12.84 9.27
C TYR A 198 -0.08 12.73 10.38
N SER A 199 0.78 11.72 10.30
CA SER A 199 1.81 11.44 11.31
C SER A 199 3.05 12.34 11.18
N GLY A 200 3.10 13.23 10.18
CA GLY A 200 4.23 14.13 9.98
C GLY A 200 4.01 15.10 8.83
N ARG A 201 4.94 16.01 8.67
CA ARG A 201 5.01 16.91 7.51
C ARG A 201 5.56 16.17 6.30
N PRO A 202 5.35 16.68 5.07
CA PRO A 202 6.03 16.14 3.88
C PRO A 202 7.55 16.01 4.14
N GLY A 203 8.12 14.86 3.79
CA GLY A 203 9.53 14.54 4.05
C GLY A 203 9.84 14.09 5.50
N GLY A 204 8.83 13.87 6.35
CA GLY A 204 9.02 13.42 7.74
C GLY A 204 9.46 11.96 7.88
N TYR A 205 9.21 11.12 6.88
CA TYR A 205 9.71 9.74 6.84
C TYR A 205 11.08 9.66 6.16
N SER A 206 11.90 8.71 6.58
CA SER A 206 13.17 8.41 5.90
C SER A 206 12.90 7.85 4.52
N ILE A 207 13.42 8.52 3.50
CA ILE A 207 13.33 8.10 2.10
C ILE A 207 14.73 7.69 1.65
N VAL A 208 14.86 6.51 1.08
CA VAL A 208 16.09 5.95 0.52
C VAL A 208 15.86 5.71 -0.96
N SER A 209 16.83 6.09 -1.80
CA SER A 209 16.76 5.80 -3.24
C SER A 209 16.79 4.29 -3.48
N MET A 210 15.89 3.79 -4.32
CA MET A 210 15.91 2.38 -4.73
C MET A 210 17.24 2.02 -5.44
N ALA A 211 17.80 2.95 -6.22
CA ALA A 211 19.11 2.77 -6.84
C ALA A 211 20.20 2.52 -5.79
N ASP A 212 20.22 3.28 -4.69
CA ASP A 212 21.22 3.13 -3.64
C ASP A 212 21.14 1.75 -2.95
N VAL A 213 19.94 1.21 -2.77
CA VAL A 213 19.76 -0.14 -2.24
C VAL A 213 20.23 -1.19 -3.24
N LEU A 214 19.85 -1.04 -4.51
CA LEU A 214 20.23 -1.99 -5.58
C LEU A 214 21.73 -2.03 -5.85
N ASP A 215 22.44 -0.90 -5.66
CA ASP A 215 23.86 -0.78 -5.86
C ASP A 215 24.69 -1.16 -4.62
N GLY A 216 24.01 -1.36 -3.47
CA GLY A 216 24.70 -1.63 -2.20
C GLY A 216 25.36 -0.41 -1.58
N THR A 217 25.06 0.80 -2.05
CA THR A 217 25.54 2.06 -1.46
C THR A 217 24.88 2.29 -0.09
N VAL A 218 23.66 1.83 0.06
CA VAL A 218 22.91 1.77 1.32
C VAL A 218 22.78 0.31 1.74
N ASN A 219 23.28 0.00 2.91
CA ASN A 219 23.25 -1.37 3.43
C ASN A 219 21.91 -1.67 4.12
N PRO A 220 21.28 -2.84 3.86
CA PRO A 220 20.04 -3.25 4.54
C PRO A 220 20.00 -3.04 6.07
N PRO A 221 21.09 -3.17 6.83
CA PRO A 221 21.12 -2.90 8.27
C PRO A 221 20.63 -1.52 8.72
N ILE A 222 20.55 -0.53 7.84
CA ILE A 222 19.94 0.77 8.23
C ILE A 222 18.44 0.64 8.51
N PHE A 223 17.81 -0.45 8.07
CA PHE A 223 16.39 -0.74 8.31
C PHE A 223 16.17 -1.53 9.62
N GLN A 224 17.23 -1.78 10.40
CA GLN A 224 17.14 -2.33 11.75
C GLN A 224 16.62 -1.27 12.73
N ASP A 225 15.82 -1.71 13.69
CA ASP A 225 15.35 -0.94 14.84
C ASP A 225 16.45 -0.56 15.84
#